data_9d0479e1ba2ea4bef96cc42294235125
#
_entry.id   9d0479e1ba2ea4bef96cc42294235125
#
_cell.length_a   1.000
_cell.length_b   1.000
_cell.length_c   1.000
_cell.angle_alpha   90.00
_cell.angle_beta   90.00
_cell.angle_gamma   90.00
#
_symmetry.space_group_name_H-M   'P 1'
#
loop_
_entity.id
_entity.type
_entity.pdbx_description
1 polymer ?
#
loop_
_entity_poly.entity_id
_entity_poly.type
_entity_poly.pdbx_seq_one_letter_code
_entity_poly.pdbx_strand_id
1 'polypeptide(L)'
;MDKKNTFAGIDTHKAPRKIGQNIIILIALVFLVAVFFALNPHFIDKYNIVSMAQSLAPYAIMSLGVTFVIATGGIDLSIGTVCIASAVVAGKMYTSGLLGQNLWLTIPIMIAIGALFGVINGLLIAKLKMPAFIATLGTMMISRGLSALIVSDPNIFFPSGTWFNKTFSNANGIPTGIFWITGFTLICM
;
A
#
# COMPACT_ATOMS: atom_id res chain seq x y z
N MET A 1 24.00 22.62 -53.85
CA MET A 1 24.78 21.72 -52.96
C MET A 1 23.82 21.13 -51.96
N ASP A 2 23.52 19.88 -52.18
CA ASP A 2 22.43 19.11 -51.60
C ASP A 2 22.92 18.44 -50.28
N LYS A 3 22.33 18.82 -49.15
CA LYS A 3 22.53 18.11 -47.86
C LYS A 3 21.28 17.30 -47.53
N LYS A 4 21.02 16.27 -48.36
CA LYS A 4 20.06 15.24 -48.06
C LYS A 4 20.75 14.10 -47.31
N ASN A 5 20.10 13.73 -46.18
CA ASN A 5 20.03 12.41 -45.63
C ASN A 5 21.30 11.75 -45.04
N THR A 6 21.52 11.99 -43.74
CA THR A 6 22.35 11.08 -42.89
C THR A 6 21.63 10.77 -41.55
N PHE A 7 20.37 10.39 -41.61
CA PHE A 7 19.65 9.78 -40.46
C PHE A 7 18.84 8.56 -40.86
N ALA A 8 19.38 7.77 -41.80
CA ALA A 8 18.83 6.45 -42.14
C ALA A 8 19.75 5.40 -41.54
N GLY A 9 19.46 4.94 -40.34
CA GLY A 9 20.23 3.86 -39.70
C GLY A 9 19.99 3.68 -38.22
N ILE A 10 18.85 4.15 -37.69
CA ILE A 10 18.43 3.66 -36.38
C ILE A 10 17.63 2.40 -36.62
N ASP A 11 18.35 1.25 -36.63
CA ASP A 11 17.71 -0.05 -36.50
C ASP A 11 16.88 -0.04 -35.23
N THR A 12 15.58 0.07 -35.41
CA THR A 12 14.63 -0.19 -34.34
C THR A 12 14.80 -1.66 -33.98
N HIS A 13 15.68 -1.93 -33.01
CA HIS A 13 15.74 -3.21 -32.34
C HIS A 13 14.30 -3.56 -31.93
N LYS A 14 13.70 -4.52 -32.60
CA LYS A 14 12.40 -5.08 -32.22
C LYS A 14 12.48 -5.39 -30.75
N ALA A 15 11.73 -4.66 -29.95
CA ALA A 15 11.61 -4.93 -28.52
C ALA A 15 11.32 -6.43 -28.35
N PRO A 16 12.06 -7.15 -27.51
CA PRO A 16 11.87 -8.57 -27.32
C PRO A 16 10.40 -8.81 -26.95
N ARG A 17 9.77 -9.79 -27.61
CA ARG A 17 8.36 -10.09 -27.42
C ARG A 17 8.06 -10.16 -25.93
N LYS A 18 7.14 -9.30 -25.46
CA LYS A 18 6.67 -9.22 -24.05
C LYS A 18 6.29 -10.59 -23.44
N ILE A 19 5.91 -11.56 -24.28
CA ILE A 19 5.61 -12.94 -23.90
C ILE A 19 6.82 -13.65 -23.27
N GLY A 20 8.03 -13.49 -23.83
CA GLY A 20 9.23 -14.14 -23.25
C GLY A 20 9.60 -13.63 -21.88
N GLN A 21 9.45 -12.32 -21.64
CA GLN A 21 9.74 -11.71 -20.35
C GLN A 21 8.76 -12.18 -19.26
N ASN A 22 7.48 -12.27 -19.57
CA ASN A 22 6.46 -12.75 -18.62
C ASN A 22 6.67 -14.24 -18.27
N ILE A 23 7.11 -15.05 -19.22
CA ILE A 23 7.43 -16.46 -18.98
C ILE A 23 8.63 -16.61 -18.05
N ILE A 24 9.67 -15.80 -18.22
CA ILE A 24 10.85 -15.82 -17.34
C ILE A 24 10.45 -15.46 -15.90
N ILE A 25 9.62 -14.45 -15.72
CA ILE A 25 9.12 -14.04 -14.40
C ILE A 25 8.29 -15.17 -13.77
N LEU A 26 7.42 -15.81 -14.56
CA LEU A 26 6.59 -16.92 -14.07
C LEU A 26 7.46 -18.12 -13.65
N ILE A 27 8.46 -18.47 -14.44
CA ILE A 27 9.40 -19.56 -14.11
C ILE A 27 10.17 -19.23 -12.83
N ALA A 28 10.66 -18.00 -12.68
CA ALA A 28 11.35 -17.55 -11.48
C ALA A 28 10.44 -17.62 -10.24
N LEU A 29 9.17 -17.24 -10.38
CA LEU A 29 8.19 -17.33 -9.30
C LEU A 29 7.93 -18.79 -8.90
N VAL A 30 7.69 -19.67 -9.86
CA VAL A 30 7.46 -21.10 -9.61
C VAL A 30 8.69 -21.74 -8.96
N PHE A 31 9.88 -21.42 -9.45
CA PHE A 31 11.14 -21.90 -8.87
C PHE A 31 11.28 -21.44 -7.40
N LEU A 32 10.99 -20.20 -7.11
CA LEU A 32 11.06 -19.64 -5.76
C LEU A 32 10.06 -20.32 -4.81
N VAL A 33 8.82 -20.54 -5.25
CA VAL A 33 7.81 -21.27 -4.49
C VAL A 33 8.26 -22.71 -4.22
N ALA A 34 8.82 -23.39 -5.23
CA ALA A 34 9.33 -24.76 -5.09
C ALA A 34 10.48 -24.83 -4.06
N VAL A 35 11.40 -23.85 -4.06
CA VAL A 35 12.50 -23.78 -3.08
C VAL A 35 11.92 -23.59 -1.65
N PHE A 36 11.00 -22.66 -1.46
CA PHE A 36 10.40 -22.47 -0.12
C PHE A 36 9.62 -23.69 0.35
N PHE A 37 8.90 -24.37 -0.53
CA PHE A 37 8.21 -25.60 -0.20
C PHE A 37 9.18 -26.73 0.18
N ALA A 38 10.29 -26.85 -0.53
CA ALA A 38 11.32 -27.85 -0.22
C ALA A 38 12.01 -27.58 1.13
N LEU A 39 12.20 -26.32 1.50
CA LEU A 39 12.78 -25.91 2.78
C LEU A 39 11.81 -26.05 3.95
N ASN A 40 10.52 -25.81 3.72
CA ASN A 40 9.48 -25.92 4.73
C ASN A 40 8.16 -26.40 4.09
N PRO A 41 7.78 -27.67 4.29
CA PRO A 41 6.53 -28.23 3.76
C PRO A 41 5.27 -27.47 4.22
N HIS A 42 5.31 -26.82 5.40
CA HIS A 42 4.20 -26.00 5.90
C HIS A 42 4.02 -24.67 5.14
N PHE A 43 4.91 -24.36 4.20
CA PHE A 43 4.82 -23.14 3.41
C PHE A 43 3.50 -23.00 2.63
N ILE A 44 2.95 -24.14 2.14
CA ILE A 44 1.68 -24.21 1.38
C ILE A 44 0.48 -24.56 2.28
N ASP A 45 0.66 -24.67 3.58
CA ASP A 45 -0.44 -24.94 4.50
C ASP A 45 -1.50 -23.83 4.42
N LYS A 46 -2.77 -24.24 4.56
CA LYS A 46 -3.92 -23.33 4.50
C LYS A 46 -3.75 -22.13 5.45
N TYR A 47 -3.24 -22.35 6.65
CA TYR A 47 -3.01 -21.31 7.64
C TYR A 47 -1.99 -20.27 7.12
N ASN A 48 -0.88 -20.72 6.55
CA ASN A 48 0.15 -19.83 6.02
C ASN A 48 -0.33 -19.04 4.81
N ILE A 49 -1.02 -19.70 3.86
CA ILE A 49 -1.60 -19.02 2.69
C ILE A 49 -2.60 -17.94 3.11
N VAL A 50 -3.47 -18.24 4.07
CA VAL A 50 -4.45 -17.29 4.58
C VAL A 50 -3.76 -16.12 5.28
N SER A 51 -2.73 -16.37 6.09
CA SER A 51 -1.93 -15.34 6.74
C SER A 51 -1.21 -14.42 5.74
N MET A 52 -0.63 -15.00 4.69
CA MET A 52 -0.02 -14.24 3.60
C MET A 52 -1.04 -13.37 2.86
N ALA A 53 -2.21 -13.91 2.55
CA ALA A 53 -3.27 -13.16 1.88
C ALA A 53 -3.79 -11.99 2.72
N GLN A 54 -3.91 -12.16 4.04
CA GLN A 54 -4.25 -11.07 4.96
C GLN A 54 -3.18 -9.98 5.00
N SER A 55 -1.92 -10.39 5.05
CA SER A 55 -0.80 -9.45 5.05
C SER A 55 -0.70 -8.64 3.75
N LEU A 56 -1.14 -9.22 2.62
CA LEU A 56 -1.15 -8.56 1.32
C LEU A 56 -2.32 -7.57 1.16
N ALA A 57 -3.42 -7.74 1.89
CA ALA A 57 -4.63 -6.95 1.73
C ALA A 57 -4.40 -5.42 1.83
N PRO A 58 -3.72 -4.87 2.86
CA PRO A 58 -3.45 -3.45 2.95
C PRO A 58 -2.58 -2.94 1.80
N TYR A 59 -1.59 -3.71 1.36
CA TYR A 59 -0.74 -3.33 0.23
C TYR A 59 -1.52 -3.29 -1.10
N ALA A 60 -2.46 -4.20 -1.30
CA ALA A 60 -3.31 -4.21 -2.48
C ALA A 60 -4.20 -2.95 -2.53
N ILE A 61 -4.81 -2.55 -1.41
CA ILE A 61 -5.61 -1.32 -1.33
C ILE A 61 -4.73 -0.09 -1.56
N MET A 62 -3.55 -0.02 -0.94
CA MET A 62 -2.61 1.09 -1.16
C MET A 62 -2.15 1.17 -2.62
N SER A 63 -1.96 0.04 -3.31
CA SER A 63 -1.54 0.01 -4.71
C SER A 63 -2.56 0.65 -5.66
N LEU A 64 -3.85 0.56 -5.35
CA LEU A 64 -4.88 1.28 -6.10
C LEU A 64 -4.68 2.79 -5.99
N GLY A 65 -4.43 3.31 -4.79
CA GLY A 65 -4.12 4.73 -4.59
C GLY A 65 -2.87 5.18 -5.35
N VAL A 66 -1.80 4.38 -5.27
CA VAL A 66 -0.55 4.64 -6.01
C VAL A 66 -0.77 4.65 -7.52
N THR A 67 -1.66 3.79 -8.03
CA THR A 67 -1.97 3.75 -9.48
C THR A 67 -2.53 5.10 -9.97
N PHE A 68 -3.41 5.75 -9.21
CA PHE A 68 -3.90 7.09 -9.54
C PHE A 68 -2.77 8.13 -9.55
N VAL A 69 -1.86 8.08 -8.58
CA VAL A 69 -0.72 9.00 -8.52
C VAL A 69 0.20 8.80 -9.72
N ILE A 70 0.52 7.57 -10.08
CA ILE A 70 1.34 7.25 -11.26
C ILE A 70 0.66 7.69 -12.56
N ALA A 71 -0.66 7.50 -12.67
CA ALA A 71 -1.44 7.92 -13.83
C ALA A 71 -1.39 9.45 -14.06
N THR A 72 -1.24 10.25 -12.99
CA THR A 72 -1.01 11.70 -13.08
C THR A 72 0.46 12.10 -13.30
N GLY A 73 1.36 11.14 -13.44
CA GLY A 73 2.79 11.37 -13.61
C GLY A 73 3.53 11.73 -12.31
N GLY A 74 2.89 11.57 -11.16
CA GLY A 74 3.47 11.79 -9.84
C GLY A 74 4.15 10.55 -9.25
N ILE A 75 4.92 10.77 -8.17
CA ILE A 75 5.46 9.71 -7.31
C ILE A 75 5.09 10.07 -5.88
N ASP A 76 4.39 9.16 -5.19
CA ASP A 76 4.06 9.33 -3.76
C ASP A 76 4.81 8.28 -2.92
N LEU A 77 5.77 8.76 -2.14
CA LEU A 77 6.53 7.94 -1.20
C LEU A 77 5.92 7.93 0.20
N SER A 78 4.90 8.75 0.46
CA SER A 78 4.35 8.95 1.80
C SER A 78 3.23 7.98 2.15
N ILE A 79 2.59 7.33 1.17
CA ILE A 79 1.35 6.57 1.36
C ILE A 79 1.44 5.52 2.47
N GLY A 80 2.54 4.76 2.55
CA GLY A 80 2.72 3.73 3.58
C GLY A 80 2.91 4.33 4.98
N THR A 81 3.69 5.39 5.09
CA THR A 81 3.96 6.05 6.39
C THR A 81 2.77 6.85 6.88
N VAL A 82 2.01 7.48 5.98
CA VAL A 82 0.75 8.17 6.30
C VAL A 82 -0.30 7.16 6.77
N CYS A 83 -0.39 5.99 6.14
CA CYS A 83 -1.28 4.91 6.58
C CYS A 83 -0.95 4.48 8.02
N ILE A 84 0.34 4.25 8.33
CA ILE A 84 0.79 3.91 9.69
C ILE A 84 0.50 5.06 10.66
N ALA A 85 0.82 6.31 10.30
CA ALA A 85 0.57 7.46 11.15
C ALA A 85 -0.92 7.63 11.48
N SER A 86 -1.79 7.45 10.50
CA SER A 86 -3.24 7.50 10.69
C SER A 86 -3.72 6.43 11.68
N ALA A 87 -3.22 5.20 11.53
CA ALA A 87 -3.55 4.10 12.42
C ALA A 87 -3.03 4.33 13.86
N VAL A 88 -1.81 4.85 13.99
CA VAL A 88 -1.18 5.16 15.28
C VAL A 88 -1.94 6.26 16.01
N VAL A 89 -2.26 7.37 15.34
CA VAL A 89 -3.00 8.48 15.96
C VAL A 89 -4.39 8.03 16.41
N ALA A 90 -5.15 7.39 15.53
CA ALA A 90 -6.48 6.91 15.86
C ALA A 90 -6.47 5.82 16.95
N GLY A 91 -5.49 4.91 16.91
CA GLY A 91 -5.29 3.88 17.92
C GLY A 91 -4.94 4.48 19.29
N LYS A 92 -4.09 5.51 19.34
CA LYS A 92 -3.77 6.23 20.58
C LYS A 92 -4.97 6.98 21.15
N MET A 93 -5.76 7.63 20.29
CA MET A 93 -7.01 8.27 20.71
C MET A 93 -8.02 7.29 21.29
N TYR A 94 -8.09 6.08 20.71
CA TYR A 94 -8.91 5.00 21.22
C TYR A 94 -8.41 4.51 22.59
N THR A 95 -7.13 4.18 22.71
CA THR A 95 -6.56 3.63 23.96
C THR A 95 -6.50 4.64 25.09
N SER A 96 -6.40 5.94 24.80
CA SER A 96 -6.47 7.01 25.80
C SER A 96 -7.87 7.30 26.33
N GLY A 97 -8.90 6.65 25.76
CA GLY A 97 -10.29 6.89 26.14
C GLY A 97 -10.91 8.15 25.53
N LEU A 98 -10.17 8.94 24.74
CA LEU A 98 -10.67 10.15 24.08
C LEU A 98 -11.89 9.88 23.17
N LEU A 99 -11.98 8.68 22.62
CA LEU A 99 -13.09 8.25 21.76
C LEU A 99 -14.17 7.47 22.54
N GLY A 100 -14.18 7.52 23.88
CA GLY A 100 -15.09 6.72 24.70
C GLY A 100 -14.99 5.21 24.44
N GLN A 101 -13.83 4.74 23.99
CA GLN A 101 -13.57 3.36 23.53
C GLN A 101 -14.51 2.91 22.39
N ASN A 102 -14.99 3.86 21.58
CA ASN A 102 -15.84 3.58 20.44
C ASN A 102 -15.00 3.34 19.18
N LEU A 103 -14.87 2.08 18.77
CA LEU A 103 -14.12 1.66 17.59
C LEU A 103 -14.68 2.24 16.27
N TRP A 104 -15.98 2.55 16.21
CA TRP A 104 -16.58 3.14 15.00
C TRP A 104 -16.04 4.54 14.69
N LEU A 105 -15.55 5.27 15.72
CA LEU A 105 -14.94 6.58 15.53
C LEU A 105 -13.50 6.52 15.05
N THR A 106 -12.81 5.39 15.22
CA THR A 106 -11.41 5.25 14.77
C THR A 106 -11.30 5.31 13.25
N ILE A 107 -12.23 4.68 12.51
CA ILE A 107 -12.22 4.62 11.05
C ILE A 107 -12.32 6.03 10.42
N PRO A 108 -13.34 6.86 10.72
CA PRO A 108 -13.41 8.20 10.14
C PRO A 108 -12.23 9.09 10.54
N ILE A 109 -11.65 8.91 11.72
CA ILE A 109 -10.46 9.64 12.15
C ILE A 109 -9.25 9.22 11.30
N MET A 110 -9.04 7.92 11.06
CA MET A 110 -7.96 7.45 10.18
C MET A 110 -8.10 8.04 8.77
N ILE A 111 -9.32 8.03 8.24
CA ILE A 111 -9.61 8.62 6.91
C ILE A 111 -9.33 10.13 6.92
N ALA A 112 -9.77 10.85 7.95
CA ALA A 112 -9.56 12.29 8.05
C ALA A 112 -8.07 12.66 8.12
N ILE A 113 -7.27 11.90 8.87
CA ILE A 113 -5.83 12.12 8.97
C ILE A 113 -5.15 11.82 7.62
N GLY A 114 -5.49 10.70 6.98
CA GLY A 114 -4.96 10.37 5.65
C GLY A 114 -5.32 11.44 4.62
N ALA A 115 -6.57 11.92 4.63
CA ALA A 115 -7.04 12.99 3.75
C ALA A 115 -6.30 14.32 4.02
N LEU A 116 -6.03 14.65 5.28
CA LEU A 116 -5.27 15.85 5.64
C LEU A 116 -3.86 15.82 5.03
N PHE A 117 -3.13 14.72 5.17
CA PHE A 117 -1.83 14.56 4.53
C PHE A 117 -1.92 14.62 3.00
N GLY A 118 -2.96 14.01 2.41
CA GLY A 118 -3.22 14.08 0.97
C GLY A 118 -3.47 15.52 0.49
N VAL A 119 -4.25 16.30 1.23
CA VAL A 119 -4.50 17.72 0.93
C VAL A 119 -3.20 18.52 1.03
N ILE A 120 -2.38 18.30 2.06
CA ILE A 120 -1.08 18.96 2.21
C ILE A 120 -0.19 18.66 1.01
N ASN A 121 -0.02 17.39 0.64
CA ASN A 121 0.76 17.00 -0.55
C ASN A 121 0.19 17.63 -1.82
N GLY A 122 -1.12 17.58 -2.01
CA GLY A 122 -1.78 18.19 -3.16
C GLY A 122 -1.55 19.70 -3.27
N LEU A 123 -1.60 20.43 -2.16
CA LEU A 123 -1.32 21.86 -2.13
C LEU A 123 0.15 22.17 -2.44
N LEU A 124 1.09 21.43 -1.87
CA LEU A 124 2.52 21.59 -2.13
C LEU A 124 2.83 21.37 -3.62
N ILE A 125 2.25 20.34 -4.22
CA ILE A 125 2.51 19.98 -5.62
C ILE A 125 1.77 20.92 -6.56
N ALA A 126 0.47 21.13 -6.36
CA ALA A 126 -0.36 21.88 -7.32
C ALA A 126 -0.18 23.40 -7.22
N LYS A 127 -0.14 23.96 -6.00
CA LYS A 127 -0.02 25.42 -5.80
C LYS A 127 1.42 25.88 -5.71
N LEU A 128 2.27 25.22 -4.94
CA LEU A 128 3.66 25.61 -4.76
C LEU A 128 4.57 25.05 -5.87
N LYS A 129 4.02 24.26 -6.80
CA LYS A 129 4.76 23.65 -7.92
C LYS A 129 5.98 22.84 -7.50
N MET A 130 5.94 22.28 -6.28
CA MET A 130 7.02 21.41 -5.80
C MET A 130 7.01 20.08 -6.56
N PRO A 131 8.17 19.51 -6.88
CA PRO A 131 8.24 18.14 -7.40
C PRO A 131 7.57 17.16 -6.44
N ALA A 132 6.69 16.28 -6.95
CA ALA A 132 5.92 15.35 -6.15
C ALA A 132 6.81 14.49 -5.23
N PHE A 133 7.95 14.04 -5.74
CA PHE A 133 8.95 13.29 -4.99
C PHE A 133 9.42 14.04 -3.72
N ILE A 134 9.73 15.35 -3.83
CA ILE A 134 10.24 16.14 -2.70
C ILE A 134 9.12 16.37 -1.67
N ALA A 135 7.93 16.73 -2.13
CA ALA A 135 6.78 16.96 -1.25
C ALA A 135 6.43 15.70 -0.45
N THR A 136 6.32 14.56 -1.12
CA THR A 136 5.94 13.30 -0.49
C THR A 136 7.05 12.71 0.39
N LEU A 137 8.32 12.93 0.05
CA LEU A 137 9.44 12.56 0.92
C LEU A 137 9.43 13.36 2.23
N GLY A 138 9.17 14.66 2.16
CA GLY A 138 8.99 15.49 3.35
C GLY A 138 7.83 15.00 4.23
N THR A 139 6.69 14.74 3.61
CA THR A 139 5.51 14.20 4.31
C THR A 139 5.78 12.81 4.91
N MET A 140 6.53 11.97 4.22
CA MET A 140 6.97 10.67 4.74
C MET A 140 7.78 10.84 6.03
N MET A 141 8.71 11.78 6.08
CA MET A 141 9.51 12.02 7.28
C MET A 141 8.69 12.59 8.42
N ILE A 142 7.78 13.54 8.12
CA ILE A 142 6.89 14.14 9.11
C ILE A 142 5.95 13.06 9.70
N SER A 143 5.33 12.23 8.88
CA SER A 143 4.42 11.18 9.35
C SER A 143 5.15 10.12 10.19
N ARG A 144 6.40 9.77 9.83
CA ARG A 144 7.25 8.90 10.67
C ARG A 144 7.58 9.52 12.02
N GLY A 145 8.02 10.78 12.01
CA GLY A 145 8.33 11.50 13.24
C GLY A 145 7.12 11.62 14.15
N LEU A 146 5.96 11.96 13.59
CA LEU A 146 4.69 12.05 14.32
C LEU A 146 4.31 10.70 14.96
N SER A 147 4.42 9.62 14.21
CA SER A 147 4.17 8.27 14.75
C SER A 147 5.09 7.94 15.90
N ALA A 148 6.39 8.23 15.78
CA ALA A 148 7.39 7.96 16.81
C ALA A 148 7.16 8.79 18.09
N LEU A 149 6.69 10.04 17.96
CA LEU A 149 6.39 10.90 19.10
C LEU A 149 5.12 10.46 19.87
N ILE A 150 4.14 9.91 19.15
CA ILE A 150 2.86 9.51 19.74
C ILE A 150 2.95 8.14 20.42
N VAL A 151 3.74 7.24 19.86
CA VAL A 151 3.90 5.87 20.38
C VAL A 151 5.06 5.81 21.35
N SER A 152 4.75 5.99 22.62
CA SER A 152 5.68 5.67 23.71
C SER A 152 5.73 4.16 23.98
N ASP A 153 4.67 3.42 23.60
CA ASP A 153 4.53 1.98 23.74
C ASP A 153 4.28 1.38 22.35
N PRO A 154 5.12 0.47 21.86
CA PRO A 154 5.03 -0.03 20.48
C PRO A 154 3.77 -0.85 20.19
N ASN A 155 2.97 -1.17 21.21
CA ASN A 155 1.83 -2.07 21.10
C ASN A 155 0.50 -1.31 21.31
N ILE A 156 -0.11 -0.85 20.22
CA ILE A 156 -1.51 -0.43 20.24
C ILE A 156 -2.35 -1.68 19.95
N PHE A 157 -2.95 -2.26 20.99
CA PHE A 157 -3.84 -3.40 20.85
C PHE A 157 -5.30 -2.95 20.84
N PHE A 158 -6.03 -3.37 19.82
CA PHE A 158 -7.48 -3.33 19.85
C PHE A 158 -8.00 -4.57 20.60
N PRO A 159 -9.05 -4.45 21.43
CA PRO A 159 -9.55 -5.58 22.21
C PRO A 159 -9.92 -6.77 21.32
N SER A 160 -9.47 -7.95 21.73
CA SER A 160 -9.84 -9.20 21.05
C SER A 160 -11.35 -9.45 21.18
N GLY A 161 -11.97 -10.00 20.14
CA GLY A 161 -13.40 -10.30 20.13
C GLY A 161 -14.32 -9.16 19.67
N THR A 162 -13.78 -7.96 19.40
CA THR A 162 -14.55 -6.86 18.81
C THR A 162 -14.95 -7.19 17.36
N TRP A 163 -16.00 -6.51 16.86
CA TRP A 163 -16.41 -6.62 15.45
C TRP A 163 -15.26 -6.27 14.50
N PHE A 164 -14.41 -5.31 14.89
CA PHE A 164 -13.24 -4.90 14.12
C PHE A 164 -12.27 -6.07 13.91
N ASN A 165 -11.93 -6.77 14.99
CA ASN A 165 -11.08 -7.96 14.91
C ASN A 165 -11.73 -9.10 14.11
N LYS A 166 -13.04 -9.29 14.26
CA LYS A 166 -13.79 -10.30 13.50
C LYS A 166 -13.87 -9.96 12.02
N THR A 167 -14.01 -8.69 11.67
CA THR A 167 -14.10 -8.20 10.29
C THR A 167 -12.77 -8.32 9.54
N PHE A 168 -11.65 -8.19 10.22
CA PHE A 168 -10.31 -8.31 9.64
C PHE A 168 -9.59 -9.62 10.00
N SER A 169 -10.26 -10.53 10.72
CA SER A 169 -9.75 -11.86 11.04
C SER A 169 -10.18 -12.91 10.01
N ASN A 170 -9.70 -14.12 10.19
CA ASN A 170 -10.06 -15.27 9.37
C ASN A 170 -11.47 -15.79 9.73
N ALA A 171 -12.51 -15.18 9.21
CA ALA A 171 -13.83 -15.75 9.34
C ALA A 171 -13.90 -17.05 8.50
N ASN A 172 -14.06 -18.20 9.18
CA ASN A 172 -14.20 -19.52 8.55
C ASN A 172 -13.04 -19.93 7.62
N GLY A 173 -11.83 -19.41 7.85
CA GLY A 173 -10.64 -19.73 7.03
C GLY A 173 -10.58 -18.98 5.69
N ILE A 174 -11.42 -17.98 5.48
CA ILE A 174 -11.34 -17.07 4.34
C ILE A 174 -10.80 -15.73 4.85
N PRO A 175 -9.70 -15.20 4.27
CA PRO A 175 -9.20 -13.89 4.66
C PRO A 175 -10.19 -12.81 4.23
N THR A 176 -10.83 -12.17 5.20
CA THR A 176 -11.82 -11.11 4.95
C THR A 176 -11.23 -9.92 4.19
N GLY A 177 -9.91 -9.73 4.25
CA GLY A 177 -9.19 -8.73 3.46
C GLY A 177 -9.45 -8.84 1.95
N ILE A 178 -9.71 -10.04 1.42
CA ILE A 178 -10.04 -10.24 0.00
C ILE A 178 -11.34 -9.53 -0.38
N PHE A 179 -12.37 -9.55 0.48
CA PHE A 179 -13.62 -8.85 0.20
C PHE A 179 -13.45 -7.34 0.14
N TRP A 180 -12.57 -6.79 0.99
CA TRP A 180 -12.25 -5.37 0.97
C TRP A 180 -11.49 -4.97 -0.28
N ILE A 181 -10.51 -5.76 -0.71
CA ILE A 181 -9.78 -5.53 -1.95
C ILE A 181 -10.74 -5.53 -3.14
N THR A 182 -11.61 -6.55 -3.24
CA THR A 182 -12.58 -6.68 -4.34
C THR A 182 -13.57 -5.51 -4.34
N GLY A 183 -14.09 -5.14 -3.18
CA GLY A 183 -15.00 -4.00 -3.04
C GLY A 183 -14.36 -2.68 -3.47
N PHE A 184 -13.14 -2.39 -2.99
CA PHE A 184 -12.41 -1.18 -3.39
C PHE A 184 -12.05 -1.18 -4.88
N THR A 185 -11.65 -2.31 -5.44
CA THR A 185 -11.34 -2.41 -6.87
C THR A 185 -12.56 -2.10 -7.73
N LEU A 186 -13.75 -2.61 -7.34
CA LEU A 186 -15.00 -2.34 -8.05
C LEU A 186 -15.44 -0.87 -7.94
N ILE A 187 -15.15 -0.20 -6.84
CA ILE A 187 -15.46 1.23 -6.67
C ILE A 187 -14.53 2.10 -7.52
N CYS A 188 -13.28 1.65 -7.74
CA CYS A 188 -12.27 2.39 -8.50
C CYS A 188 -12.32 2.13 -10.02
N MET A 189 -13.09 1.14 -10.48
CA MET A 189 -13.35 0.87 -11.90
C MET A 189 -14.54 1.67 -12.43
#